data_6bc2fecbd03349d3450bfccce247ec65
#
_entry.id   6bc2fecbd03349d3450bfccce247ec65
#
_cell.length_a   1.000
_cell.length_b   1.000
_cell.length_c   1.000
_cell.angle_alpha   90.00
_cell.angle_beta   90.00
_cell.angle_gamma   90.00
#
_symmetry.space_group_name_H-M   'P 1'
#
loop_
_entity.id
_entity.type
_entity.pdbx_description
1 polymer ?
#
loop_
_entity_poly.entity_id
_entity_poly.type
_entity_poly.pdbx_seq_one_letter_code
_entity_poly.pdbx_strand_id
1 'polypeptide(L)'
;MRFRAGDTFAGILRLDESGSSKKPIVFSSYGEGSSPVIDGSLGVGGDPVAAIFIQDQDHIEISNLTIRNFRKRSRKGVSDFDSYGIYVKNSGKRVLRGFNFHHLTVEDIFPVRGRNKFNREAFNKTHVTGIRFETEPPFSSKKVANTRDIFVHSNLIRRTARFGVVLRHRASKSDAVRNTPANYDMNFIVLNNRCDNLGGSCVLMHGVSRGLLQGNTFVRSGAMVEPELSVNRGSGAWFFRSRNIVAQQNTAAFSRGRMDSAGIHVDYGNENVLVQYNFSYHNEGYGTEILGDNKNIIWRYNISVGDGTRETGVLRPEGGKSQHPGRTIHVSDYSRPLRKQSEGVHIYNNTYVVTSNSTPGIELNGKDINVWNNLFVVEKDAYLGRNINVVWSKDDPVDVRGNVFSGSVSQKFLALDNNALTAQLSFDDDQKRAESYALSVEQVNRFATGQPVINPAFPAAGKGIFDHVSEVADTDFFGNTISHLPGFVGAGYK
;
A
#
# COMPACT_ATOMS: atom_id res chain seq x y z
N MET A 1 -16.81 -24.58 -12.93
CA MET A 1 -18.23 -24.20 -12.71
C MET A 1 -18.49 -22.83 -13.34
N ARG A 2 -19.67 -22.64 -13.94
CA ARG A 2 -20.04 -21.35 -14.54
C ARG A 2 -21.39 -20.89 -14.04
N PHE A 3 -21.53 -19.59 -13.77
CA PHE A 3 -22.74 -18.94 -13.27
C PHE A 3 -23.37 -18.13 -14.41
N ARG A 4 -24.69 -18.15 -14.52
CA ARG A 4 -25.38 -17.43 -15.60
C ARG A 4 -25.35 -15.92 -15.31
N ALA A 5 -25.01 -15.15 -16.32
CA ALA A 5 -25.05 -13.69 -16.27
C ALA A 5 -26.45 -13.20 -15.89
N GLY A 6 -26.55 -12.17 -15.06
CA GLY A 6 -27.79 -11.61 -14.54
C GLY A 6 -28.37 -12.32 -13.30
N ASP A 7 -27.93 -13.53 -12.97
CA ASP A 7 -28.46 -14.27 -11.80
C ASP A 7 -27.77 -13.87 -10.48
N THR A 8 -28.50 -14.05 -9.37
CA THR A 8 -27.97 -13.92 -8.00
C THR A 8 -28.06 -15.27 -7.30
N PHE A 9 -26.91 -15.70 -6.76
CA PHE A 9 -26.77 -16.94 -6.03
C PHE A 9 -26.61 -16.63 -4.52
N ALA A 10 -27.57 -17.06 -3.74
CA ALA A 10 -27.65 -16.78 -2.30
C ALA A 10 -26.84 -17.78 -1.47
N GLY A 11 -26.08 -17.29 -0.48
CA GLY A 11 -25.37 -18.10 0.47
C GLY A 11 -23.88 -18.21 0.22
N ILE A 12 -23.25 -19.21 0.85
CA ILE A 12 -21.80 -19.43 0.76
C ILE A 12 -21.46 -20.44 -0.32
N LEU A 13 -20.53 -20.06 -1.19
CA LEU A 13 -19.85 -20.99 -2.08
C LEU A 13 -18.61 -21.56 -1.38
N ARG A 14 -18.66 -22.85 -1.04
CA ARG A 14 -17.50 -23.59 -0.51
C ARG A 14 -16.81 -24.36 -1.60
N LEU A 15 -15.48 -24.32 -1.60
CA LEU A 15 -14.65 -25.07 -2.51
C LEU A 15 -13.92 -26.14 -1.69
N ASP A 16 -14.26 -27.39 -1.96
CA ASP A 16 -13.78 -28.55 -1.20
C ASP A 16 -12.78 -29.40 -1.98
N GLU A 17 -12.45 -28.99 -3.22
CA GLU A 17 -11.50 -29.68 -4.09
C GLU A 17 -10.42 -28.72 -4.60
N SER A 18 -9.24 -29.29 -4.89
CA SER A 18 -8.11 -28.61 -5.53
C SER A 18 -8.06 -28.93 -7.01
N GLY A 19 -7.63 -27.96 -7.81
CA GLY A 19 -7.20 -28.20 -9.18
C GLY A 19 -5.77 -28.73 -9.24
N SER A 20 -5.16 -28.54 -10.40
CA SER A 20 -3.73 -28.78 -10.61
C SER A 20 -3.16 -27.65 -11.48
N SER A 21 -1.84 -27.54 -11.57
CA SER A 21 -1.18 -26.54 -12.40
C SER A 21 -1.56 -26.59 -13.88
N LYS A 22 -1.89 -27.78 -14.38
CA LYS A 22 -2.34 -27.98 -15.77
C LYS A 22 -3.86 -27.90 -15.95
N LYS A 23 -4.64 -28.09 -14.87
CA LYS A 23 -6.12 -28.09 -14.88
C LYS A 23 -6.60 -27.41 -13.59
N PRO A 24 -6.57 -26.08 -13.51
CA PRO A 24 -7.14 -25.38 -12.36
C PRO A 24 -8.66 -25.57 -12.31
N ILE A 25 -9.23 -25.46 -11.11
CA ILE A 25 -10.68 -25.36 -10.95
C ILE A 25 -11.06 -23.91 -11.24
N VAL A 26 -11.94 -23.72 -12.24
CA VAL A 26 -12.36 -22.39 -12.69
C VAL A 26 -13.80 -22.12 -12.30
N PHE A 27 -14.02 -20.97 -11.63
CA PHE A 27 -15.33 -20.38 -11.35
C PHE A 27 -15.46 -19.09 -12.14
N SER A 28 -16.44 -19.04 -13.07
CA SER A 28 -16.62 -17.88 -13.94
C SER A 28 -18.07 -17.73 -14.38
N SER A 29 -18.38 -16.70 -15.17
CA SER A 29 -19.70 -16.48 -15.75
C SER A 29 -19.87 -17.15 -17.11
N TYR A 30 -21.12 -17.21 -17.58
CA TYR A 30 -21.50 -17.49 -18.95
C TYR A 30 -22.78 -16.74 -19.34
N GLY A 31 -23.01 -16.59 -20.61
CA GLY A 31 -24.14 -15.82 -21.16
C GLY A 31 -23.85 -14.33 -21.22
N GLU A 32 -24.79 -13.59 -21.79
CA GLU A 32 -24.74 -12.14 -21.93
C GLU A 32 -25.48 -11.45 -20.79
N GLY A 33 -25.03 -10.25 -20.41
CA GLY A 33 -25.64 -9.44 -19.36
C GLY A 33 -24.67 -9.04 -18.25
N SER A 34 -25.21 -8.59 -17.12
CA SER A 34 -24.43 -8.21 -15.93
C SER A 34 -23.74 -9.43 -15.30
N SER A 35 -22.58 -9.23 -14.69
CA SER A 35 -21.88 -10.29 -13.97
C SER A 35 -22.78 -10.94 -12.92
N PRO A 36 -22.82 -12.28 -12.82
CA PRO A 36 -23.60 -12.98 -11.80
C PRO A 36 -23.10 -12.63 -10.41
N VAL A 37 -24.02 -12.57 -9.45
CA VAL A 37 -23.75 -12.17 -8.08
C VAL A 37 -23.69 -13.40 -7.18
N ILE A 38 -22.61 -13.54 -6.40
CA ILE A 38 -22.54 -14.44 -5.26
C ILE A 38 -22.75 -13.58 -4.01
N ASP A 39 -23.89 -13.76 -3.33
CA ASP A 39 -24.27 -12.94 -2.18
C ASP A 39 -24.39 -13.79 -0.91
N GLY A 40 -23.36 -13.70 -0.06
CA GLY A 40 -23.32 -14.40 1.23
C GLY A 40 -24.39 -13.91 2.21
N SER A 41 -24.83 -12.66 2.11
CA SER A 41 -25.79 -12.06 3.02
C SER A 41 -27.22 -12.58 2.85
N LEU A 42 -27.51 -13.27 1.77
CA LEU A 42 -28.83 -13.87 1.47
C LEU A 42 -28.93 -15.34 1.92
N GLY A 43 -27.93 -15.85 2.65
CA GLY A 43 -27.90 -17.25 3.08
C GLY A 43 -28.94 -17.59 4.16
N VAL A 44 -29.44 -18.82 4.11
CA VAL A 44 -30.32 -19.38 5.15
C VAL A 44 -29.50 -19.77 6.38
N GLY A 45 -30.06 -19.58 7.60
CA GLY A 45 -29.39 -19.98 8.86
C GLY A 45 -28.37 -19.00 9.41
N GLY A 46 -28.42 -17.74 9.01
CA GLY A 46 -27.50 -16.66 9.40
C GLY A 46 -26.45 -16.38 8.33
N ASP A 47 -25.90 -15.18 8.37
CA ASP A 47 -24.98 -14.70 7.34
C ASP A 47 -23.60 -15.38 7.49
N PRO A 48 -23.03 -15.98 6.43
CA PRO A 48 -21.72 -16.62 6.50
C PRO A 48 -20.60 -15.58 6.69
N VAL A 49 -19.46 -16.04 7.22
CA VAL A 49 -18.30 -15.14 7.35
C VAL A 49 -17.70 -14.73 6.01
N ALA A 50 -17.91 -15.51 4.96
CA ALA A 50 -17.44 -15.26 3.60
C ALA A 50 -18.49 -15.66 2.58
N ALA A 51 -18.57 -14.93 1.47
CA ALA A 51 -19.39 -15.34 0.32
C ALA A 51 -18.75 -16.52 -0.42
N ILE A 52 -17.43 -16.50 -0.59
CA ILE A 52 -16.65 -17.63 -1.13
C ILE A 52 -15.61 -18.05 -0.09
N PHE A 53 -15.60 -19.33 0.28
CA PHE A 53 -14.68 -19.89 1.27
C PHE A 53 -13.89 -21.07 0.71
N ILE A 54 -12.56 -20.95 0.78
CA ILE A 54 -11.60 -21.93 0.30
C ILE A 54 -10.69 -22.29 1.46
N GLN A 55 -10.71 -23.55 1.89
CA GLN A 55 -9.81 -24.00 2.94
C GLN A 55 -8.97 -25.18 2.49
N ASP A 56 -7.65 -25.03 2.58
CA ASP A 56 -6.65 -26.04 2.24
C ASP A 56 -6.76 -26.59 0.80
N GLN A 57 -7.38 -25.80 -0.09
CA GLN A 57 -7.47 -26.11 -1.52
C GLN A 57 -6.63 -25.13 -2.32
N ASP A 58 -6.19 -25.54 -3.50
CA ASP A 58 -5.29 -24.77 -4.36
C ASP A 58 -5.52 -24.99 -5.87
N HIS A 59 -4.79 -24.24 -6.72
CA HIS A 59 -4.97 -24.21 -8.17
C HIS A 59 -6.42 -23.82 -8.57
N ILE A 60 -6.80 -22.61 -8.15
CA ILE A 60 -8.17 -22.09 -8.28
C ILE A 60 -8.14 -20.76 -9.03
N GLU A 61 -9.01 -20.63 -10.03
CA GLU A 61 -9.28 -19.39 -10.74
C GLU A 61 -10.71 -18.93 -10.47
N ILE A 62 -10.89 -17.64 -10.14
CA ILE A 62 -12.20 -17.02 -9.97
C ILE A 62 -12.24 -15.74 -10.80
N SER A 63 -13.23 -15.65 -11.71
CA SER A 63 -13.31 -14.51 -12.61
C SER A 63 -14.74 -14.14 -13.01
N ASN A 64 -14.92 -12.88 -13.44
CA ASN A 64 -16.16 -12.38 -14.04
C ASN A 64 -17.39 -12.53 -13.12
N LEU A 65 -17.23 -12.36 -11.82
CA LEU A 65 -18.28 -12.45 -10.80
C LEU A 65 -18.38 -11.16 -10.01
N THR A 66 -19.58 -10.86 -9.51
CA THR A 66 -19.81 -9.88 -8.46
C THR A 66 -19.96 -10.61 -7.13
N ILE A 67 -19.25 -10.14 -6.09
CA ILE A 67 -19.20 -10.81 -4.80
C ILE A 67 -19.62 -9.83 -3.72
N ARG A 68 -20.62 -10.18 -2.91
CA ARG A 68 -21.16 -9.39 -1.81
C ARG A 68 -21.24 -10.20 -0.51
N ASN A 69 -21.04 -9.53 0.62
CA ASN A 69 -21.25 -10.13 1.93
C ASN A 69 -21.55 -9.06 3.00
N PHE A 70 -22.70 -8.46 2.91
CA PHE A 70 -23.19 -7.53 3.92
C PHE A 70 -23.90 -8.32 5.02
N ARG A 71 -23.17 -8.75 6.04
CA ARG A 71 -23.70 -9.54 7.15
C ARG A 71 -24.64 -8.72 8.01
N LYS A 72 -25.87 -9.23 8.22
CA LYS A 72 -26.92 -8.57 9.02
C LYS A 72 -27.26 -9.36 10.29
N ARG A 73 -26.88 -10.63 10.37
CA ARG A 73 -27.25 -11.55 11.45
C ARG A 73 -26.02 -12.21 12.05
N SER A 74 -26.02 -12.30 13.39
CA SER A 74 -25.01 -13.07 14.11
C SER A 74 -25.14 -14.57 13.80
N ARG A 75 -24.00 -15.26 13.80
CA ARG A 75 -23.92 -16.70 13.62
C ARG A 75 -23.05 -17.31 14.72
N LYS A 76 -23.49 -18.40 15.33
CA LYS A 76 -22.72 -19.11 16.36
C LYS A 76 -21.33 -19.50 15.83
N GLY A 77 -20.30 -19.19 16.59
CA GLY A 77 -18.91 -19.51 16.24
C GLY A 77 -18.26 -18.58 15.21
N VAL A 78 -18.96 -17.54 14.75
CA VAL A 78 -18.44 -16.52 13.83
C VAL A 78 -18.47 -15.16 14.50
N SER A 79 -17.35 -14.45 14.51
CA SER A 79 -17.29 -13.09 15.05
C SER A 79 -18.21 -12.13 14.29
N ASP A 80 -18.95 -11.32 15.01
CA ASP A 80 -19.78 -10.27 14.42
C ASP A 80 -18.98 -9.13 13.77
N PHE A 81 -17.69 -9.09 14.02
CA PHE A 81 -16.75 -8.10 13.44
C PHE A 81 -16.04 -8.61 12.18
N ASP A 82 -16.29 -9.83 11.76
CA ASP A 82 -15.64 -10.44 10.58
C ASP A 82 -16.61 -10.50 9.40
N SER A 83 -16.12 -10.19 8.22
CA SER A 83 -16.82 -10.41 6.95
C SER A 83 -15.81 -10.45 5.79
N TYR A 84 -15.97 -11.41 4.90
CA TYR A 84 -15.10 -11.55 3.74
C TYR A 84 -15.91 -11.74 2.45
N GLY A 85 -15.43 -11.17 1.36
CA GLY A 85 -15.91 -11.53 0.03
C GLY A 85 -15.40 -12.92 -0.34
N ILE A 86 -14.09 -13.03 -0.56
CA ILE A 86 -13.38 -14.31 -0.76
C ILE A 86 -12.43 -14.53 0.41
N TYR A 87 -12.47 -15.71 1.02
CA TYR A 87 -11.56 -16.10 2.08
C TYR A 87 -10.85 -17.41 1.75
N VAL A 88 -9.54 -17.31 1.47
CA VAL A 88 -8.63 -18.45 1.27
C VAL A 88 -7.86 -18.66 2.57
N LYS A 89 -8.07 -19.83 3.20
CA LYS A 89 -7.42 -20.20 4.46
C LYS A 89 -6.51 -21.39 4.25
N ASN A 90 -5.23 -21.19 4.52
CA ASN A 90 -4.27 -22.27 4.71
C ASN A 90 -4.17 -22.58 6.20
N SER A 91 -4.58 -23.76 6.61
CA SER A 91 -4.60 -24.17 8.02
C SER A 91 -3.22 -24.57 8.57
N GLY A 92 -2.14 -24.30 7.86
CA GLY A 92 -0.76 -24.62 8.28
C GLY A 92 -0.37 -26.09 8.02
N LYS A 93 -1.11 -26.81 7.21
CA LYS A 93 -0.86 -28.23 6.93
C LYS A 93 0.13 -28.45 5.77
N ARG A 94 0.09 -27.60 4.75
CA ARG A 94 0.85 -27.75 3.52
C ARG A 94 1.11 -26.43 2.79
N VAL A 95 1.89 -26.49 1.75
CA VAL A 95 2.02 -25.41 0.78
C VAL A 95 0.80 -25.41 -0.14
N LEU A 96 0.13 -24.27 -0.25
CA LEU A 96 -0.91 -24.01 -1.26
C LEU A 96 -0.33 -23.13 -2.37
N ARG A 97 -0.82 -23.28 -3.61
CA ARG A 97 -0.33 -22.48 -4.74
C ARG A 97 -1.32 -22.35 -5.89
N GLY A 98 -1.05 -21.38 -6.78
CA GLY A 98 -1.78 -21.24 -8.02
C GLY A 98 -3.18 -20.66 -7.84
N PHE A 99 -3.26 -19.42 -7.36
CA PHE A 99 -4.51 -18.66 -7.26
C PHE A 99 -4.53 -17.55 -8.31
N ASN A 100 -5.59 -17.47 -9.09
CA ASN A 100 -5.80 -16.43 -10.08
C ASN A 100 -7.20 -15.82 -9.93
N PHE A 101 -7.28 -14.60 -9.35
CA PHE A 101 -8.55 -13.91 -9.08
C PHE A 101 -8.60 -12.61 -9.87
N HIS A 102 -9.50 -12.55 -10.87
CA HIS A 102 -9.47 -11.43 -11.81
C HIS A 102 -10.85 -11.07 -12.37
N HIS A 103 -10.96 -9.82 -12.87
CA HIS A 103 -12.20 -9.28 -13.45
C HIS A 103 -13.40 -9.44 -12.50
N LEU A 104 -13.17 -9.33 -11.20
CA LEU A 104 -14.19 -9.40 -10.17
C LEU A 104 -14.67 -8.00 -9.81
N THR A 105 -15.94 -7.89 -9.45
CA THR A 105 -16.45 -6.78 -8.62
C THR A 105 -16.68 -7.31 -7.21
N VAL A 106 -15.90 -6.83 -6.25
CA VAL A 106 -16.05 -7.19 -4.83
C VAL A 106 -16.56 -5.96 -4.09
N GLU A 107 -17.79 -6.03 -3.62
CA GLU A 107 -18.44 -4.86 -3.07
C GLU A 107 -19.36 -5.19 -1.88
N ASP A 108 -19.68 -4.17 -1.07
CA ASP A 108 -20.61 -4.29 0.06
C ASP A 108 -20.21 -5.40 1.05
N ILE A 109 -18.92 -5.38 1.47
CA ILE A 109 -18.40 -6.33 2.45
C ILE A 109 -18.43 -5.66 3.83
N PHE A 110 -19.42 -6.02 4.65
CA PHE A 110 -19.66 -5.41 5.95
C PHE A 110 -19.87 -6.44 7.05
N PRO A 111 -19.45 -6.16 8.31
CA PRO A 111 -19.66 -7.02 9.46
C PRO A 111 -21.09 -6.82 10.03
N VAL A 112 -21.52 -7.69 10.92
CA VAL A 112 -22.78 -7.53 11.66
C VAL A 112 -22.73 -6.31 12.58
N ARG A 113 -21.59 -6.13 13.25
CA ARG A 113 -21.33 -4.99 14.13
C ARG A 113 -20.20 -4.16 13.57
N GLY A 114 -20.54 -2.93 13.28
CA GLY A 114 -19.57 -1.92 12.94
C GLY A 114 -18.97 -1.30 14.20
N ARG A 115 -18.25 -0.23 13.98
CA ARG A 115 -17.59 0.54 14.99
C ARG A 115 -18.38 1.82 15.30
N ASN A 116 -18.98 1.90 16.46
CA ASN A 116 -19.69 3.12 16.87
C ASN A 116 -18.76 4.26 17.30
N LYS A 117 -17.53 3.93 17.72
CA LYS A 117 -16.52 4.92 18.13
C LYS A 117 -15.13 4.40 17.78
N PHE A 118 -14.25 5.30 17.33
CA PHE A 118 -12.86 4.91 17.11
C PHE A 118 -12.18 4.59 18.43
N ASN A 119 -11.88 3.33 18.65
CA ASN A 119 -10.97 2.90 19.68
C ASN A 119 -10.06 1.78 19.14
N ARG A 120 -8.97 1.53 19.84
CA ARG A 120 -7.98 0.52 19.44
C ARG A 120 -8.57 -0.89 19.44
N GLU A 121 -9.52 -1.17 20.32
CA GLU A 121 -10.15 -2.47 20.43
C GLU A 121 -11.00 -2.78 19.20
N ALA A 122 -11.87 -1.86 18.79
CA ALA A 122 -12.68 -2.01 17.59
C ALA A 122 -11.81 -2.12 16.33
N PHE A 123 -10.73 -1.31 16.24
CA PHE A 123 -9.76 -1.41 15.16
C PHE A 123 -9.13 -2.80 15.09
N ASN A 124 -8.73 -3.38 16.23
CA ASN A 124 -8.09 -4.69 16.29
C ASN A 124 -9.06 -5.83 15.99
N LYS A 125 -10.32 -5.72 16.42
CA LYS A 125 -11.35 -6.76 16.27
C LYS A 125 -11.95 -6.83 14.87
N THR A 126 -12.03 -5.71 14.15
CA THR A 126 -12.66 -5.69 12.82
C THR A 126 -11.75 -6.33 11.78
N HIS A 127 -12.14 -7.49 11.27
CA HIS A 127 -11.44 -8.24 10.24
C HIS A 127 -12.31 -8.39 8.99
N VAL A 128 -12.50 -7.27 8.29
CA VAL A 128 -13.30 -7.23 7.05
C VAL A 128 -12.38 -7.08 5.86
N THR A 129 -12.58 -7.90 4.83
CA THR A 129 -11.72 -7.89 3.64
C THR A 129 -12.50 -8.33 2.39
N GLY A 130 -12.28 -7.65 1.29
CA GLY A 130 -12.80 -8.09 -0.01
C GLY A 130 -12.24 -9.45 -0.41
N ILE A 131 -10.92 -9.57 -0.55
CA ILE A 131 -10.21 -10.80 -0.91
C ILE A 131 -9.12 -11.05 0.14
N ARG A 132 -9.22 -12.16 0.88
CA ARG A 132 -8.29 -12.50 1.95
C ARG A 132 -7.62 -13.84 1.74
N PHE A 133 -6.31 -13.84 1.79
CA PHE A 133 -5.46 -15.02 1.95
C PHE A 133 -4.87 -15.00 3.36
N GLU A 134 -5.03 -16.08 4.11
CA GLU A 134 -4.46 -16.21 5.44
C GLU A 134 -3.82 -17.57 5.63
N THR A 135 -2.55 -17.57 6.04
CA THR A 135 -1.79 -18.78 6.34
C THR A 135 -1.54 -18.86 7.85
N GLU A 136 -1.99 -19.94 8.47
CA GLU A 136 -1.66 -20.27 9.86
C GLU A 136 -0.23 -20.81 9.94
N PRO A 137 0.47 -20.66 11.09
CA PRO A 137 1.76 -21.26 11.29
C PRO A 137 1.71 -22.79 11.11
N PRO A 138 2.80 -23.40 10.63
CA PRO A 138 2.88 -24.85 10.53
C PRO A 138 2.77 -25.52 11.92
N PHE A 139 2.08 -26.65 12.01
CA PHE A 139 1.94 -27.41 13.25
C PHE A 139 3.24 -27.95 13.82
N SER A 140 4.30 -27.96 13.03
CA SER A 140 5.63 -28.40 13.43
C SER A 140 6.68 -27.52 12.77
N SER A 141 7.73 -27.17 13.52
CA SER A 141 8.87 -26.39 13.00
C SER A 141 9.63 -27.07 11.84
N LYS A 142 9.43 -28.38 11.65
CA LYS A 142 10.01 -29.16 10.54
C LYS A 142 9.17 -29.09 9.26
N LYS A 143 7.95 -28.55 9.31
CA LYS A 143 7.04 -28.44 8.15
C LYS A 143 7.00 -27.03 7.64
N VAL A 144 6.87 -26.89 6.33
CA VAL A 144 6.61 -25.60 5.66
C VAL A 144 5.13 -25.53 5.33
N ALA A 145 4.51 -24.45 5.78
CA ALA A 145 3.16 -24.11 5.36
C ALA A 145 3.16 -22.65 4.92
N ASN A 146 2.87 -22.42 3.67
CA ASN A 146 2.70 -21.08 3.10
C ASN A 146 1.78 -21.14 1.88
N THR A 147 1.35 -19.97 1.43
CA THR A 147 0.55 -19.82 0.22
C THR A 147 1.40 -19.09 -0.83
N ARG A 148 1.42 -19.60 -2.06
CA ARG A 148 2.32 -19.13 -3.12
C ARG A 148 1.60 -18.91 -4.43
N ASP A 149 2.28 -18.17 -5.32
CA ASP A 149 1.87 -18.01 -6.71
C ASP A 149 0.43 -17.51 -6.79
N ILE A 150 0.22 -16.34 -6.16
CA ILE A 150 -1.08 -15.69 -6.03
C ILE A 150 -1.11 -14.50 -6.97
N PHE A 151 -2.10 -14.48 -7.87
CA PHE A 151 -2.33 -13.41 -8.80
C PHE A 151 -3.74 -12.81 -8.60
N VAL A 152 -3.80 -11.53 -8.21
CA VAL A 152 -5.04 -10.77 -8.02
C VAL A 152 -4.98 -9.56 -8.94
N HIS A 153 -5.77 -9.56 -10.02
CA HIS A 153 -5.64 -8.52 -11.04
C HIS A 153 -6.95 -8.08 -11.68
N SER A 154 -6.96 -6.85 -12.19
CA SER A 154 -8.09 -6.31 -12.97
C SER A 154 -9.44 -6.40 -12.22
N ASN A 155 -9.43 -6.22 -10.89
CA ASN A 155 -10.63 -6.26 -10.07
C ASN A 155 -11.06 -4.85 -9.68
N LEU A 156 -12.38 -4.67 -9.52
CA LEU A 156 -12.98 -3.53 -8.84
C LEU A 156 -13.36 -3.93 -7.42
N ILE A 157 -12.76 -3.30 -6.43
CA ILE A 157 -13.05 -3.55 -5.02
C ILE A 157 -13.55 -2.25 -4.40
N ARG A 158 -14.75 -2.27 -3.85
CA ARG A 158 -15.35 -1.06 -3.31
C ARG A 158 -16.28 -1.34 -2.13
N ARG A 159 -16.45 -0.33 -1.27
CA ARG A 159 -17.38 -0.41 -0.14
C ARG A 159 -17.12 -1.65 0.74
N THR A 160 -15.87 -1.78 1.21
CA THR A 160 -15.50 -2.76 2.24
C THR A 160 -15.22 -2.02 3.56
N ALA A 161 -15.68 -2.57 4.68
CA ALA A 161 -15.55 -1.90 5.97
C ALA A 161 -14.09 -1.71 6.43
N ARG A 162 -13.14 -2.45 5.85
CA ARG A 162 -11.73 -2.29 6.16
C ARG A 162 -10.83 -2.50 4.94
N PHE A 163 -10.47 -3.73 4.60
CA PHE A 163 -9.46 -4.01 3.58
C PHE A 163 -10.06 -4.40 2.22
N GLY A 164 -9.35 -4.04 1.14
CA GLY A 164 -9.63 -4.58 -0.19
C GLY A 164 -9.04 -5.98 -0.36
N VAL A 165 -7.70 -6.10 -0.37
CA VAL A 165 -6.95 -7.34 -0.57
C VAL A 165 -5.94 -7.52 0.56
N VAL A 166 -5.92 -8.70 1.16
CA VAL A 166 -4.98 -9.03 2.25
C VAL A 166 -4.31 -10.37 1.97
N LEU A 167 -2.99 -10.39 1.99
CA LEU A 167 -2.20 -11.59 2.18
C LEU A 167 -1.51 -11.52 3.54
N ARG A 168 -1.73 -12.54 4.39
CA ARG A 168 -1.21 -12.58 5.74
C ARG A 168 -0.69 -13.95 6.13
N HIS A 169 0.60 -14.03 6.41
CA HIS A 169 1.20 -15.17 7.07
C HIS A 169 1.29 -14.91 8.59
N ARG A 170 0.58 -15.68 9.40
CA ARG A 170 0.46 -15.42 10.86
C ARG A 170 1.74 -15.67 11.63
N ALA A 171 2.62 -16.54 11.13
CA ALA A 171 3.93 -16.81 11.74
C ALA A 171 4.86 -15.58 11.73
N SER A 172 4.71 -14.66 10.77
CA SER A 172 5.58 -13.48 10.66
C SER A 172 5.51 -12.50 11.85
N LYS A 173 4.68 -12.76 12.84
CA LYS A 173 4.55 -11.93 14.03
C LYS A 173 5.73 -12.02 15.00
N SER A 174 6.48 -13.11 15.01
CA SER A 174 7.63 -13.30 15.92
C SER A 174 8.96 -13.01 15.22
N ASP A 175 9.91 -12.40 15.96
CA ASP A 175 11.23 -12.08 15.42
C ASP A 175 12.04 -13.33 15.05
N ALA A 176 11.87 -14.42 15.79
CA ALA A 176 12.50 -15.72 15.49
C ALA A 176 12.06 -16.29 14.15
N VAL A 177 10.86 -15.96 13.70
CA VAL A 177 10.27 -16.46 12.48
C VAL A 177 10.65 -15.62 11.26
N ARG A 178 10.94 -14.33 11.45
CA ARG A 178 11.33 -13.42 10.35
C ARG A 178 12.56 -13.90 9.57
N ASN A 179 13.47 -14.56 10.22
CA ASN A 179 14.71 -15.05 9.60
C ASN A 179 14.56 -16.41 8.91
N THR A 180 13.37 -17.03 8.93
CA THR A 180 13.13 -18.33 8.32
C THR A 180 12.36 -18.17 7.01
N PRO A 181 13.00 -18.34 5.83
CA PRO A 181 12.35 -18.15 4.52
C PRO A 181 11.08 -18.98 4.32
N ALA A 182 10.98 -20.12 4.96
CA ALA A 182 9.84 -21.04 4.88
C ALA A 182 8.55 -20.47 5.49
N ASN A 183 8.64 -19.43 6.31
CA ASN A 183 7.51 -18.85 7.06
C ASN A 183 6.91 -17.59 6.41
N TYR A 184 7.15 -17.40 5.12
CA TYR A 184 6.55 -16.32 4.34
C TYR A 184 5.65 -16.90 3.27
N ASP A 185 4.50 -16.24 3.02
CA ASP A 185 3.77 -16.41 1.78
C ASP A 185 4.59 -15.81 0.62
N MET A 186 4.48 -16.35 -0.58
CA MET A 186 5.43 -16.04 -1.64
C MET A 186 4.77 -15.73 -2.99
N ASN A 187 5.43 -14.89 -3.78
CA ASN A 187 5.01 -14.56 -5.14
C ASN A 187 3.57 -14.03 -5.15
N PHE A 188 3.36 -12.90 -4.50
CA PHE A 188 2.06 -12.22 -4.47
C PHE A 188 2.06 -11.06 -5.45
N ILE A 189 1.29 -11.19 -6.51
CA ILE A 189 1.14 -10.18 -7.56
C ILE A 189 -0.24 -9.55 -7.45
N VAL A 190 -0.28 -8.23 -7.25
CA VAL A 190 -1.49 -7.40 -7.23
C VAL A 190 -1.36 -6.38 -8.35
N LEU A 191 -2.11 -6.58 -9.45
CA LEU A 191 -1.90 -5.86 -10.70
C LEU A 191 -3.19 -5.23 -11.22
N ASN A 192 -3.15 -3.95 -11.59
CA ASN A 192 -4.24 -3.25 -12.27
C ASN A 192 -5.62 -3.35 -11.58
N ASN A 193 -5.65 -3.39 -10.25
CA ASN A 193 -6.90 -3.35 -9.51
C ASN A 193 -7.30 -1.90 -9.22
N ARG A 194 -8.59 -1.69 -9.11
CA ARG A 194 -9.16 -0.44 -8.61
C ARG A 194 -9.84 -0.66 -7.27
N CYS A 195 -9.38 0.05 -6.25
CA CYS A 195 -10.08 0.15 -4.97
C CYS A 195 -10.71 1.53 -4.84
N ASP A 196 -11.95 1.58 -4.38
CA ASP A 196 -12.64 2.85 -4.18
C ASP A 196 -13.55 2.82 -2.95
N ASN A 197 -13.48 3.88 -2.13
CA ASN A 197 -14.36 4.08 -0.99
C ASN A 197 -14.31 2.92 0.03
N LEU A 198 -13.12 2.67 0.59
CA LEU A 198 -12.90 1.64 1.60
C LEU A 198 -12.84 2.25 3.01
N GLY A 199 -13.29 1.51 4.01
CA GLY A 199 -13.12 1.87 5.42
C GLY A 199 -11.70 1.70 5.96
N GLY A 200 -10.83 1.10 5.20
CA GLY A 200 -9.41 0.89 5.51
C GLY A 200 -8.53 0.92 4.27
N SER A 201 -7.42 0.20 4.30
CA SER A 201 -6.47 0.14 3.19
C SER A 201 -6.93 -0.79 2.08
N CYS A 202 -6.55 -0.49 0.83
CA CYS A 202 -6.83 -1.42 -0.25
C CYS A 202 -5.97 -2.68 -0.14
N VAL A 203 -4.65 -2.56 -0.06
CA VAL A 203 -3.77 -3.73 -0.05
C VAL A 203 -2.97 -3.81 1.24
N LEU A 204 -2.91 -5.02 1.82
CA LEU A 204 -2.01 -5.37 2.91
C LEU A 204 -1.18 -6.60 2.54
N MET A 205 0.14 -6.46 2.53
CA MET A 205 1.10 -7.55 2.47
C MET A 205 1.74 -7.74 3.85
N HIS A 206 1.38 -8.82 4.55
CA HIS A 206 1.88 -9.13 5.88
C HIS A 206 2.57 -10.49 5.89
N GLY A 207 3.90 -10.48 6.06
CA GLY A 207 4.69 -11.71 5.98
C GLY A 207 4.78 -12.27 4.57
N VAL A 208 5.03 -11.41 3.61
CA VAL A 208 5.17 -11.75 2.19
C VAL A 208 6.64 -11.72 1.80
N SER A 209 7.10 -12.71 1.06
CA SER A 209 8.39 -12.72 0.38
C SER A 209 8.15 -12.72 -1.13
N ARG A 210 8.68 -11.71 -1.82
CA ARG A 210 8.43 -11.43 -3.24
C ARG A 210 6.98 -11.02 -3.49
N GLY A 211 6.68 -9.74 -3.24
CA GLY A 211 5.39 -9.10 -3.53
C GLY A 211 5.54 -8.03 -4.61
N LEU A 212 4.69 -8.06 -5.63
CA LEU A 212 4.59 -7.04 -6.67
C LEU A 212 3.24 -6.34 -6.59
N LEU A 213 3.27 -5.02 -6.41
CA LEU A 213 2.11 -4.14 -6.42
C LEU A 213 2.28 -3.16 -7.57
N GLN A 214 1.57 -3.34 -8.68
CA GLN A 214 1.80 -2.56 -9.89
C GLN A 214 0.51 -2.12 -10.58
N GLY A 215 0.49 -0.87 -11.07
CA GLY A 215 -0.58 -0.36 -11.91
C GLY A 215 -1.95 -0.25 -11.22
N ASN A 216 -2.00 -0.29 -9.88
CA ASN A 216 -3.26 -0.24 -9.16
C ASN A 216 -3.70 1.21 -8.92
N THR A 217 -5.01 1.40 -8.77
CA THR A 217 -5.61 2.69 -8.42
C THR A 217 -6.34 2.58 -7.08
N PHE A 218 -5.89 3.35 -6.09
CA PHE A 218 -6.46 3.41 -4.74
C PHE A 218 -7.10 4.78 -4.53
N VAL A 219 -8.41 4.83 -4.36
CA VAL A 219 -9.14 6.08 -4.15
C VAL A 219 -9.95 5.99 -2.87
N ARG A 220 -9.83 7.01 -2.01
CA ARG A 220 -10.58 7.09 -0.76
C ARG A 220 -10.39 5.90 0.18
N SER A 221 -9.13 5.49 0.39
CA SER A 221 -8.79 4.52 1.44
C SER A 221 -8.96 5.15 2.83
N GLY A 222 -9.65 4.46 3.75
CA GLY A 222 -9.99 4.98 5.08
C GLY A 222 -11.06 6.08 5.08
N ALA A 223 -11.65 6.40 3.95
CA ALA A 223 -12.55 7.53 3.73
C ALA A 223 -14.01 7.13 3.45
N MET A 224 -14.42 5.96 3.89
CA MET A 224 -15.78 5.45 3.65
C MET A 224 -16.83 6.37 4.29
N VAL A 225 -17.94 6.55 3.57
CA VAL A 225 -19.03 7.44 3.97
C VAL A 225 -19.84 6.87 5.13
N GLU A 226 -19.93 5.54 5.27
CA GLU A 226 -20.66 4.87 6.35
C GLU A 226 -19.75 4.59 7.56
N PRO A 227 -19.50 5.57 8.44
CA PRO A 227 -18.49 5.47 9.49
C PRO A 227 -18.85 4.46 10.58
N GLU A 228 -20.13 4.16 10.79
CA GLU A 228 -20.61 3.21 11.81
C GLU A 228 -20.28 1.75 11.47
N LEU A 229 -20.13 1.45 10.19
CA LEU A 229 -19.80 0.11 9.69
C LEU A 229 -18.33 -0.07 9.31
N SER A 230 -17.54 0.98 9.41
CA SER A 230 -16.17 0.95 8.88
C SER A 230 -15.12 1.34 9.91
N VAL A 231 -13.87 1.03 9.62
CA VAL A 231 -12.71 1.38 10.46
C VAL A 231 -12.31 2.84 10.29
N ASN A 232 -12.50 3.39 9.09
CA ASN A 232 -12.14 4.75 8.67
C ASN A 232 -10.70 5.13 9.05
N ARG A 233 -9.77 4.24 8.71
CA ARG A 233 -8.34 4.41 8.87
C ARG A 233 -7.59 3.52 7.89
N GLY A 234 -6.80 4.09 7.00
CA GLY A 234 -6.00 3.31 6.08
C GLY A 234 -5.24 4.13 5.06
N SER A 235 -4.23 3.52 4.51
CA SER A 235 -3.45 3.98 3.35
C SER A 235 -3.92 3.25 2.09
N GLY A 236 -3.50 3.67 0.91
CA GLY A 236 -3.77 2.91 -0.32
C GLY A 236 -3.24 1.49 -0.20
N ALA A 237 -1.97 1.33 0.11
CA ALA A 237 -1.34 0.04 0.36
C ALA A 237 -0.32 0.12 1.49
N TRP A 238 -0.03 -1.00 2.17
CA TRP A 238 1.04 -1.09 3.15
C TRP A 238 1.64 -2.49 3.27
N PHE A 239 2.93 -2.50 3.67
CA PHE A 239 3.75 -3.70 3.81
C PHE A 239 4.19 -3.84 5.26
N PHE A 240 4.07 -5.03 5.79
CA PHE A 240 4.36 -5.29 7.20
C PHE A 240 5.13 -6.61 7.35
N ARG A 241 6.33 -6.53 7.95
CA ARG A 241 7.20 -7.71 8.13
C ARG A 241 7.33 -8.56 6.87
N SER A 242 7.51 -7.88 5.76
CA SER A 242 7.63 -8.48 4.42
C SER A 242 9.02 -8.22 3.85
N ARG A 243 9.38 -8.90 2.78
CA ARG A 243 10.68 -8.71 2.13
C ARG A 243 10.61 -8.88 0.62
N ASN A 244 11.55 -8.24 -0.07
CA ASN A 244 11.59 -8.19 -1.52
C ASN A 244 10.22 -7.76 -2.07
N ILE A 245 9.83 -6.52 -1.81
CA ILE A 245 8.56 -5.93 -2.24
C ILE A 245 8.85 -4.85 -3.25
N VAL A 246 8.12 -4.86 -4.36
CA VAL A 246 8.09 -3.77 -5.34
C VAL A 246 6.70 -3.17 -5.39
N ALA A 247 6.61 -1.85 -5.21
CA ALA A 247 5.40 -1.06 -5.42
C ALA A 247 5.69 -0.01 -6.49
N GLN A 248 5.09 -0.17 -7.68
CA GLN A 248 5.38 0.72 -8.80
C GLN A 248 4.17 1.04 -9.66
N GLN A 249 4.18 2.22 -10.29
CA GLN A 249 3.15 2.64 -11.25
C GLN A 249 1.73 2.62 -10.68
N ASN A 250 1.59 2.79 -9.35
CA ASN A 250 0.29 2.88 -8.71
C ASN A 250 -0.15 4.34 -8.58
N THR A 251 -1.45 4.57 -8.61
CA THR A 251 -2.06 5.85 -8.26
C THR A 251 -2.78 5.72 -6.92
N ALA A 252 -2.51 6.61 -5.96
CA ALA A 252 -3.16 6.61 -4.66
C ALA A 252 -3.68 8.01 -4.32
N ALA A 253 -4.98 8.15 -4.12
CA ALA A 253 -5.58 9.46 -3.91
C ALA A 253 -6.63 9.47 -2.78
N PHE A 254 -6.65 10.60 -2.07
CA PHE A 254 -7.69 10.93 -1.09
C PHE A 254 -7.80 9.95 0.08
N SER A 255 -6.71 9.32 0.50
CA SER A 255 -6.69 8.53 1.74
C SER A 255 -6.93 9.44 2.95
N ARG A 256 -7.78 9.01 3.87
CA ARG A 256 -8.22 9.78 5.03
C ARG A 256 -8.15 8.95 6.30
N GLY A 257 -8.11 9.63 7.44
CA GLY A 257 -8.22 8.98 8.73
C GLY A 257 -7.42 9.67 9.83
N ARG A 258 -7.61 9.22 11.06
CA ARG A 258 -6.95 9.81 12.25
C ARG A 258 -5.46 9.53 12.32
N MET A 259 -5.01 8.46 11.68
CA MET A 259 -3.62 7.96 11.64
C MET A 259 -3.38 7.34 10.26
N ASP A 260 -2.14 6.99 9.93
CA ASP A 260 -1.74 6.47 8.64
C ASP A 260 -2.21 7.39 7.50
N SER A 261 -2.96 6.91 6.52
CA SER A 261 -3.58 7.70 5.44
C SER A 261 -2.60 8.23 4.41
N ALA A 262 -1.53 7.48 4.17
CA ALA A 262 -0.62 7.70 3.05
C ALA A 262 -1.15 7.08 1.74
N GLY A 263 -0.54 7.40 0.63
CA GLY A 263 -0.74 6.67 -0.61
C GLY A 263 -0.19 5.24 -0.49
N ILE A 264 1.10 5.12 -0.24
CA ILE A 264 1.80 3.86 0.05
C ILE A 264 2.52 4.02 1.39
N HIS A 265 2.56 2.94 2.18
CA HIS A 265 3.09 2.93 3.52
C HIS A 265 4.01 1.73 3.72
N VAL A 266 5.27 1.96 4.05
CA VAL A 266 6.22 0.93 4.49
C VAL A 266 6.16 0.86 6.01
N ASP A 267 5.30 -0.04 6.54
CA ASP A 267 5.16 -0.26 7.99
C ASP A 267 6.45 -0.91 8.52
N TYR A 268 6.51 -1.32 9.77
CA TYR A 268 7.77 -1.78 10.36
C TYR A 268 8.14 -3.23 10.04
N GLY A 269 9.45 -3.50 10.05
CA GLY A 269 10.04 -4.83 9.97
C GLY A 269 10.14 -5.40 8.56
N ASN A 270 10.21 -4.56 7.55
CA ASN A 270 10.41 -5.00 6.16
C ASN A 270 11.90 -5.01 5.77
N GLU A 271 12.22 -5.73 4.70
CA GLU A 271 13.57 -5.81 4.12
C GLU A 271 13.50 -5.79 2.60
N ASN A 272 14.36 -5.00 1.96
CA ASN A 272 14.43 -4.84 0.51
C ASN A 272 13.07 -4.42 -0.08
N VAL A 273 12.65 -3.19 0.14
CA VAL A 273 11.42 -2.61 -0.43
C VAL A 273 11.78 -1.52 -1.43
N LEU A 274 11.26 -1.64 -2.64
CA LEU A 274 11.36 -0.65 -3.69
C LEU A 274 9.99 -0.02 -3.96
N VAL A 275 9.89 1.31 -3.77
CA VAL A 275 8.71 2.11 -4.09
C VAL A 275 9.10 3.11 -5.17
N GLN A 276 8.60 2.94 -6.40
CA GLN A 276 8.99 3.77 -7.54
C GLN A 276 7.85 4.04 -8.51
N TYR A 277 7.94 5.17 -9.22
CA TYR A 277 7.01 5.54 -10.30
C TYR A 277 5.54 5.59 -9.86
N ASN A 278 5.26 5.90 -8.59
CA ASN A 278 3.90 6.02 -8.09
C ASN A 278 3.44 7.46 -8.09
N PHE A 279 2.17 7.68 -8.40
CA PHE A 279 1.50 8.97 -8.28
C PHE A 279 0.63 8.99 -7.04
N SER A 280 0.93 9.90 -6.10
CA SER A 280 0.24 10.08 -4.84
C SER A 280 -0.39 11.47 -4.80
N TYR A 281 -1.70 11.55 -4.47
CA TYR A 281 -2.45 12.78 -4.63
C TYR A 281 -3.43 13.02 -3.47
N HIS A 282 -3.24 14.13 -2.74
CA HIS A 282 -4.11 14.57 -1.64
C HIS A 282 -4.42 13.51 -0.57
N ASN A 283 -3.45 12.72 -0.16
CA ASN A 283 -3.57 11.83 0.99
C ASN A 283 -3.24 12.60 2.27
N GLU A 284 -4.11 12.54 3.27
CA GLU A 284 -3.96 13.38 4.47
C GLU A 284 -2.71 13.08 5.30
N GLY A 285 -2.24 11.83 5.25
CA GLY A 285 -1.21 11.35 6.15
C GLY A 285 0.19 11.78 5.76
N TYR A 286 0.70 11.16 4.72
CA TYR A 286 2.13 11.27 4.39
C TYR A 286 2.37 11.14 2.89
N GLY A 287 3.33 11.89 2.38
CA GLY A 287 3.84 11.72 1.01
C GLY A 287 4.74 10.49 0.92
N THR A 288 5.74 10.41 1.80
CA THR A 288 6.57 9.22 2.03
C THR A 288 6.38 8.76 3.46
N GLU A 289 6.02 7.48 3.69
CA GLU A 289 5.86 6.92 5.02
C GLU A 289 6.65 5.62 5.17
N ILE A 290 7.68 5.67 6.06
CA ILE A 290 8.56 4.55 6.39
C ILE A 290 8.67 4.49 7.91
N LEU A 291 8.14 3.43 8.52
CA LEU A 291 8.23 3.22 9.96
C LEU A 291 9.55 2.53 10.34
N GLY A 292 9.67 2.06 11.58
CA GLY A 292 10.92 1.55 12.14
C GLY A 292 11.25 0.09 11.78
N ASP A 293 12.45 -0.36 12.18
CA ASP A 293 12.92 -1.75 12.01
C ASP A 293 12.89 -2.26 10.58
N ASN A 294 13.00 -1.36 9.58
CA ASN A 294 13.14 -1.72 8.17
C ASN A 294 14.61 -1.73 7.76
N LYS A 295 14.94 -2.47 6.70
CA LYS A 295 16.27 -2.52 6.11
C LYS A 295 16.22 -2.41 4.60
N ASN A 296 17.09 -1.58 4.03
CA ASN A 296 17.25 -1.36 2.60
C ASN A 296 15.91 -0.98 1.93
N ILE A 297 15.48 0.26 2.16
CA ILE A 297 14.26 0.83 1.59
C ILE A 297 14.63 1.86 0.54
N ILE A 298 14.16 1.67 -0.67
CA ILE A 298 14.38 2.56 -1.81
C ILE A 298 13.05 3.21 -2.18
N TRP A 299 13.01 4.56 -2.12
CA TRP A 299 11.85 5.36 -2.49
C TRP A 299 12.28 6.39 -3.55
N ARG A 300 11.98 6.10 -4.82
CA ARG A 300 12.53 6.86 -5.93
C ARG A 300 11.53 7.13 -7.05
N TYR A 301 11.72 8.22 -7.76
CA TYR A 301 10.93 8.59 -8.95
C TYR A 301 9.42 8.56 -8.71
N ASN A 302 8.96 8.98 -7.54
CA ASN A 302 7.54 9.11 -7.24
C ASN A 302 7.13 10.58 -7.32
N ILE A 303 5.86 10.83 -7.63
CA ILE A 303 5.25 12.15 -7.59
C ILE A 303 4.22 12.17 -6.47
N SER A 304 4.36 13.10 -5.52
CA SER A 304 3.48 13.30 -4.36
C SER A 304 2.95 14.72 -4.36
N VAL A 305 1.64 14.89 -4.47
CA VAL A 305 0.98 16.20 -4.60
C VAL A 305 -0.07 16.37 -3.51
N GLY A 306 0.06 17.42 -2.71
CA GLY A 306 -0.89 17.74 -1.65
C GLY A 306 -1.03 16.65 -0.58
N ASP A 307 -0.03 15.80 -0.43
CA ASP A 307 0.00 14.80 0.63
C ASP A 307 0.52 15.41 1.94
N GLY A 308 0.13 14.81 3.07
CA GLY A 308 0.62 15.22 4.38
C GLY A 308 -0.11 16.44 4.97
N THR A 309 -1.33 16.68 4.58
CA THR A 309 -2.11 17.88 4.98
C THR A 309 -2.86 17.74 6.30
N ARG A 310 -2.80 16.57 6.97
CA ARG A 310 -3.54 16.34 8.22
C ARG A 310 -3.06 17.23 9.35
N GLU A 311 -3.98 17.96 9.97
CA GLU A 311 -3.74 18.72 11.19
C GLU A 311 -4.05 17.88 12.43
N THR A 312 -3.23 18.04 13.49
CA THR A 312 -3.44 17.35 14.77
C THR A 312 -4.57 18.00 15.56
N GLY A 313 -5.38 17.18 16.21
CA GLY A 313 -6.45 17.65 17.08
C GLY A 313 -7.76 17.99 16.39
N VAL A 314 -7.83 17.92 15.06
CA VAL A 314 -9.05 18.17 14.29
C VAL A 314 -10.06 17.04 14.51
N LEU A 315 -11.30 17.40 14.77
CA LEU A 315 -12.40 16.45 14.93
C LEU A 315 -12.70 15.75 13.61
N ARG A 316 -12.85 14.45 13.65
CA ARG A 316 -13.05 13.61 12.46
C ARG A 316 -14.50 13.14 12.34
N PRO A 317 -15.02 13.00 11.11
CA PRO A 317 -16.39 12.49 10.89
C PRO A 317 -16.61 11.10 11.52
N GLU A 318 -15.60 10.25 11.48
CA GLU A 318 -15.60 8.91 12.08
C GLU A 318 -15.50 8.93 13.63
N GLY A 319 -15.44 10.08 14.23
CA GLY A 319 -15.34 10.29 15.68
C GLY A 319 -13.89 10.37 16.19
N GLY A 320 -13.70 11.15 17.26
CA GLY A 320 -12.41 11.46 17.86
C GLY A 320 -11.58 12.47 17.05
N LYS A 321 -10.37 12.76 17.52
CA LYS A 321 -9.47 13.75 16.92
C LYS A 321 -8.33 13.08 16.15
N SER A 322 -7.83 13.71 15.11
CA SER A 322 -6.60 13.32 14.43
C SER A 322 -5.41 13.32 15.41
N GLN A 323 -4.56 12.29 15.35
CA GLN A 323 -3.54 12.04 16.37
C GLN A 323 -2.13 12.50 15.96
N HIS A 324 -1.80 12.39 14.68
CA HIS A 324 -0.48 12.75 14.16
C HIS A 324 -0.61 13.79 13.06
N PRO A 325 0.29 14.78 13.03
CA PRO A 325 0.32 15.73 11.91
C PRO A 325 0.73 15.02 10.62
N GLY A 326 0.26 15.53 9.51
CA GLY A 326 0.71 15.11 8.20
C GLY A 326 2.17 15.54 7.94
N ARG A 327 2.86 14.78 7.09
CA ARG A 327 4.25 15.07 6.70
C ARG A 327 4.47 14.78 5.23
N THR A 328 5.34 15.57 4.61
CA THR A 328 5.82 15.25 3.26
C THR A 328 6.72 14.02 3.30
N ILE A 329 7.65 13.97 4.25
CA ILE A 329 8.50 12.80 4.50
C ILE A 329 8.38 12.39 5.97
N HIS A 330 8.12 11.13 6.20
CA HIS A 330 7.99 10.53 7.53
C HIS A 330 8.79 9.23 7.60
N VAL A 331 10.03 9.34 8.06
CA VAL A 331 10.86 8.19 8.47
C VAL A 331 10.91 8.18 9.98
N SER A 332 10.34 7.17 10.63
CA SER A 332 10.25 7.10 12.09
C SER A 332 10.81 5.81 12.65
N ASP A 333 11.13 5.81 13.95
CA ASP A 333 11.60 4.64 14.69
C ASP A 333 10.45 3.75 15.20
N TYR A 334 9.22 4.03 14.79
CA TYR A 334 8.07 3.29 15.31
C TYR A 334 8.08 1.84 14.89
N SER A 335 8.26 0.95 15.84
CA SER A 335 8.15 -0.50 15.71
C SER A 335 7.67 -1.12 17.02
N ARG A 336 7.41 -2.43 17.04
CA ARG A 336 6.98 -3.15 18.23
C ARG A 336 7.70 -4.48 18.35
N PRO A 337 7.97 -4.96 19.59
CA PRO A 337 7.56 -4.40 20.90
C PRO A 337 8.35 -3.16 21.31
N LEU A 338 9.57 -2.98 20.80
CA LEU A 338 10.46 -1.85 21.09
C LEU A 338 10.56 -0.95 19.85
N ARG A 339 10.77 0.34 20.07
CA ARG A 339 11.13 1.26 19.00
C ARG A 339 12.52 0.92 18.47
N LYS A 340 12.65 0.80 17.16
CA LYS A 340 13.90 0.56 16.46
C LYS A 340 13.95 1.39 15.19
N GLN A 341 15.03 2.07 14.98
CA GLN A 341 15.26 2.81 13.75
C GLN A 341 15.34 1.87 12.54
N SER A 342 14.89 2.36 11.38
CA SER A 342 15.18 1.75 10.10
C SER A 342 16.60 2.07 9.64
N GLU A 343 17.21 1.22 8.81
CA GLU A 343 18.59 1.31 8.34
C GLU A 343 18.64 1.19 6.80
N GLY A 344 19.43 2.04 6.16
CA GLY A 344 19.56 2.06 4.70
C GLY A 344 18.28 2.56 4.01
N VAL A 345 17.87 3.80 4.31
CA VAL A 345 16.69 4.43 3.72
C VAL A 345 17.11 5.44 2.66
N HIS A 346 16.75 5.20 1.41
CA HIS A 346 17.16 6.03 0.27
C HIS A 346 15.93 6.66 -0.39
N ILE A 347 15.78 7.98 -0.25
CA ILE A 347 14.68 8.77 -0.81
C ILE A 347 15.27 9.71 -1.84
N TYR A 348 15.12 9.40 -3.12
CA TYR A 348 15.78 10.21 -4.15
C TYR A 348 14.97 10.31 -5.45
N ASN A 349 15.24 11.39 -6.18
CA ASN A 349 14.58 11.68 -7.45
C ASN A 349 13.04 11.62 -7.35
N ASN A 350 12.45 12.14 -6.27
CA ASN A 350 11.01 12.29 -6.15
C ASN A 350 10.62 13.75 -6.38
N THR A 351 9.39 13.98 -6.81
CA THR A 351 8.75 15.30 -6.86
C THR A 351 7.72 15.41 -5.78
N TYR A 352 7.85 16.36 -4.88
CA TYR A 352 6.91 16.68 -3.82
C TYR A 352 6.31 18.06 -4.05
N VAL A 353 5.01 18.14 -4.21
CA VAL A 353 4.26 19.40 -4.33
C VAL A 353 3.44 19.63 -3.07
N VAL A 354 3.78 20.66 -2.33
CA VAL A 354 3.07 21.11 -1.13
C VAL A 354 2.05 22.15 -1.55
N THR A 355 0.79 21.76 -1.54
CA THR A 355 -0.30 22.60 -2.05
C THR A 355 -0.68 23.74 -1.10
N SER A 356 -1.25 24.79 -1.65
CA SER A 356 -1.66 26.01 -0.93
C SER A 356 -2.42 25.73 0.37
N ASN A 357 -2.21 26.57 1.38
CA ASN A 357 -2.80 26.46 2.71
C ASN A 357 -2.41 25.21 3.51
N SER A 358 -1.37 24.48 3.12
CA SER A 358 -0.89 23.32 3.85
C SER A 358 0.51 23.54 4.46
N THR A 359 0.78 22.87 5.57
CA THR A 359 2.03 23.02 6.31
C THR A 359 2.58 21.69 6.79
N PRO A 360 2.86 20.72 5.88
CA PRO A 360 3.33 19.40 6.26
C PRO A 360 4.70 19.45 6.93
N GLY A 361 4.91 18.52 7.86
CA GLY A 361 6.19 18.35 8.53
C GLY A 361 7.18 17.48 7.76
N ILE A 362 8.38 17.33 8.36
CA ILE A 362 9.41 16.37 7.94
C ILE A 362 9.92 15.64 9.18
N GLU A 363 10.03 14.33 9.11
CA GLU A 363 10.68 13.50 10.12
C GLU A 363 11.66 12.55 9.48
N LEU A 364 12.92 12.60 9.95
CA LEU A 364 14.00 11.73 9.53
C LEU A 364 14.63 11.12 10.79
N ASN A 365 14.13 9.97 11.22
CA ASN A 365 14.57 9.25 12.41
C ASN A 365 14.89 7.79 12.03
N GLY A 366 16.12 7.59 11.60
CA GLY A 366 16.65 6.31 11.18
C GLY A 366 18.17 6.33 11.09
N LYS A 367 18.74 5.24 10.61
CA LYS A 367 20.17 5.07 10.36
C LYS A 367 20.43 5.02 8.87
N ASP A 368 21.50 5.65 8.42
CA ASP A 368 21.84 5.74 7.00
C ASP A 368 20.63 6.18 6.16
N ILE A 369 20.10 7.38 6.49
CA ILE A 369 19.03 8.01 5.72
C ILE A 369 19.64 8.94 4.69
N ASN A 370 19.24 8.76 3.44
CA ASN A 370 19.70 9.52 2.29
C ASN A 370 18.53 10.19 1.60
N VAL A 371 18.55 11.53 1.49
CA VAL A 371 17.51 12.34 0.85
C VAL A 371 18.16 13.16 -0.27
N TRP A 372 18.18 12.62 -1.50
CA TRP A 372 18.99 13.17 -2.60
C TRP A 372 18.17 13.53 -3.83
N ASN A 373 18.56 14.60 -4.50
CA ASN A 373 18.05 14.98 -5.81
C ASN A 373 16.51 15.00 -5.90
N ASN A 374 15.82 15.29 -4.80
CA ASN A 374 14.38 15.46 -4.82
C ASN A 374 14.03 16.91 -5.22
N LEU A 375 12.87 17.06 -5.81
CA LEU A 375 12.26 18.35 -6.11
C LEU A 375 11.14 18.64 -5.11
N PHE A 376 11.25 19.76 -4.39
CA PHE A 376 10.21 20.24 -3.47
C PHE A 376 9.64 21.54 -4.02
N VAL A 377 8.38 21.52 -4.43
CA VAL A 377 7.64 22.69 -4.90
C VAL A 377 6.60 23.06 -3.88
N VAL A 378 6.74 24.21 -3.24
CA VAL A 378 5.84 24.71 -2.21
C VAL A 378 5.07 25.89 -2.80
N GLU A 379 3.77 25.70 -2.96
CA GLU A 379 2.88 26.70 -3.54
C GLU A 379 2.74 27.94 -2.65
N LYS A 380 2.13 28.99 -3.21
CA LYS A 380 1.81 30.21 -2.47
C LYS A 380 0.93 29.86 -1.25
N ASP A 381 1.18 30.52 -0.12
CA ASP A 381 0.48 30.35 1.15
C ASP A 381 0.63 28.92 1.78
N ALA A 382 1.60 28.14 1.31
CA ALA A 382 2.03 26.87 1.90
C ALA A 382 3.40 27.02 2.59
N TYR A 383 3.74 26.05 3.46
CA TYR A 383 5.03 26.03 4.13
C TYR A 383 5.49 24.59 4.39
N LEU A 384 6.63 24.20 3.85
CA LEU A 384 7.22 22.89 4.08
C LEU A 384 8.07 22.87 5.36
N GLY A 385 7.80 21.93 6.24
CA GLY A 385 8.65 21.69 7.42
C GLY A 385 8.25 22.50 8.65
N ARG A 386 6.96 22.74 8.88
CA ARG A 386 6.48 23.37 10.15
C ARG A 386 6.96 22.61 11.37
N ASN A 387 6.96 21.28 11.32
CA ASN A 387 7.47 20.40 12.36
C ASN A 387 8.59 19.53 11.79
N ILE A 388 9.82 19.90 12.08
CA ILE A 388 11.00 19.14 11.68
C ILE A 388 11.51 18.36 12.88
N ASN A 389 11.60 17.04 12.70
CA ASN A 389 12.25 16.12 13.62
C ASN A 389 13.33 15.34 12.85
N VAL A 390 14.57 15.73 13.01
CA VAL A 390 15.72 15.02 12.44
C VAL A 390 16.55 14.50 13.59
N VAL A 391 16.60 13.19 13.72
CA VAL A 391 17.47 12.51 14.71
C VAL A 391 18.77 12.17 13.99
N TRP A 392 19.79 12.92 14.32
CA TRP A 392 21.12 12.80 13.75
C TRP A 392 22.13 12.44 14.83
N SER A 393 23.03 11.53 14.53
CA SER A 393 24.24 11.27 15.31
C SER A 393 25.46 11.21 14.42
N LYS A 394 26.66 11.36 14.99
CA LYS A 394 27.91 11.26 14.24
C LYS A 394 28.11 9.87 13.62
N ASP A 395 27.60 8.84 14.27
CA ASP A 395 27.73 7.44 13.88
C ASP A 395 26.59 6.99 12.92
N ASP A 396 25.48 7.75 12.89
CA ASP A 396 24.31 7.46 12.06
C ASP A 396 23.88 8.75 11.31
N PRO A 397 24.58 9.15 10.27
CA PRO A 397 24.32 10.41 9.58
C PRO A 397 23.00 10.36 8.77
N VAL A 398 22.31 11.49 8.78
CA VAL A 398 21.28 11.81 7.78
C VAL A 398 21.94 12.64 6.70
N ASP A 399 21.99 12.12 5.49
CA ASP A 399 22.62 12.78 4.35
C ASP A 399 21.56 13.41 3.44
N VAL A 400 21.52 14.72 3.41
CA VAL A 400 20.62 15.52 2.57
C VAL A 400 21.45 16.29 1.58
N ARG A 401 21.28 16.04 0.28
CA ARG A 401 22.08 16.74 -0.75
C ARG A 401 21.40 16.86 -2.10
N GLY A 402 21.72 17.96 -2.77
CA GLY A 402 21.37 18.17 -4.16
C GLY A 402 19.87 18.28 -4.42
N ASN A 403 19.07 18.58 -3.43
CA ASN A 403 17.65 18.79 -3.62
C ASN A 403 17.38 20.20 -4.17
N VAL A 404 16.30 20.34 -4.94
CA VAL A 404 15.83 21.62 -5.45
C VAL A 404 14.58 22.03 -4.69
N PHE A 405 14.58 23.29 -4.22
CA PHE A 405 13.49 23.84 -3.43
C PHE A 405 12.88 25.06 -4.13
N SER A 406 11.56 25.09 -4.19
CA SER A 406 10.79 26.24 -4.67
C SER A 406 9.73 26.62 -3.63
N GLY A 407 9.65 27.92 -3.32
CA GLY A 407 8.67 28.45 -2.34
C GLY A 407 9.17 28.44 -0.90
N SER A 408 8.26 28.44 0.06
CA SER A 408 8.53 28.64 1.49
C SER A 408 8.90 27.34 2.19
N VAL A 409 10.17 27.16 2.53
CA VAL A 409 10.74 25.96 3.15
C VAL A 409 11.44 26.33 4.46
N SER A 410 11.34 25.47 5.46
CA SER A 410 12.02 25.63 6.74
C SER A 410 13.53 25.77 6.58
N GLN A 411 14.11 26.81 7.19
CA GLN A 411 15.57 27.04 7.20
C GLN A 411 16.33 25.88 7.85
N LYS A 412 15.69 25.16 8.83
CA LYS A 412 16.30 23.98 9.43
C LYS A 412 16.45 22.83 8.45
N PHE A 413 15.52 22.68 7.50
CA PHE A 413 15.61 21.64 6.48
C PHE A 413 16.58 22.02 5.39
N LEU A 414 16.52 23.26 4.90
CA LEU A 414 17.48 23.79 3.92
C LEU A 414 18.92 23.69 4.39
N ALA A 415 19.19 23.97 5.66
CA ALA A 415 20.54 23.91 6.24
C ALA A 415 21.12 22.47 6.35
N LEU A 416 20.31 21.43 6.18
CA LEU A 416 20.80 20.05 6.10
C LEU A 416 21.37 19.71 4.72
N ASP A 417 20.96 20.43 3.67
CA ASP A 417 21.37 20.15 2.29
C ASP A 417 22.55 21.05 1.91
N ASN A 418 23.74 20.45 1.87
CA ASN A 418 24.96 21.18 1.56
C ASN A 418 25.02 21.71 0.11
N ASN A 419 24.20 21.18 -0.79
CA ASN A 419 24.15 21.54 -2.21
C ASN A 419 22.72 21.91 -2.64
N ALA A 420 21.92 22.47 -1.75
CA ALA A 420 20.56 22.90 -2.03
C ALA A 420 20.54 23.96 -3.16
N LEU A 421 19.66 23.77 -4.13
CA LEU A 421 19.33 24.79 -5.09
C LEU A 421 17.95 25.37 -4.78
N THR A 422 17.84 26.69 -4.89
CA THR A 422 16.54 27.37 -4.81
C THR A 422 16.10 27.79 -6.20
N ALA A 423 14.85 27.60 -6.53
CA ALA A 423 14.27 27.93 -7.82
C ALA A 423 12.87 28.55 -7.64
N GLN A 424 12.37 29.17 -8.69
CA GLN A 424 10.96 29.52 -8.76
C GLN A 424 10.28 28.59 -9.76
N LEU A 425 9.44 27.71 -9.24
CA LEU A 425 8.69 26.73 -10.00
C LEU A 425 7.22 26.75 -9.55
N SER A 426 6.35 26.56 -10.50
CA SER A 426 4.93 26.30 -10.27
C SER A 426 4.47 25.25 -11.28
N PHE A 427 3.53 24.42 -10.87
CA PHE A 427 2.88 23.48 -11.76
C PHE A 427 1.41 23.90 -11.95
N ASP A 428 0.90 23.57 -13.13
CA ASP A 428 -0.53 23.76 -13.42
C ASP A 428 -1.30 22.51 -13.04
N ASP A 429 -2.10 22.57 -11.97
CA ASP A 429 -2.82 21.42 -11.40
C ASP A 429 -4.20 21.19 -12.04
N ASP A 430 -4.53 21.85 -13.12
CA ASP A 430 -5.87 21.78 -13.73
C ASP A 430 -6.32 20.35 -14.08
N GLN A 431 -5.41 19.43 -14.30
CA GLN A 431 -5.73 18.08 -14.76
C GLN A 431 -5.61 16.96 -13.74
N LYS A 432 -5.05 17.20 -12.55
CA LYS A 432 -4.85 16.20 -11.49
C LYS A 432 -4.17 14.92 -11.98
N ARG A 433 -3.22 15.06 -12.90
CA ARG A 433 -2.49 13.98 -13.54
C ARG A 433 -1.00 14.11 -13.27
N ALA A 434 -0.30 13.00 -13.22
CA ALA A 434 1.14 12.98 -13.00
C ALA A 434 1.90 13.85 -14.02
N GLU A 435 1.44 13.91 -15.26
CA GLU A 435 2.02 14.69 -16.34
C GLU A 435 2.07 16.19 -16.08
N SER A 436 1.14 16.72 -15.29
CA SER A 436 1.12 18.14 -14.91
C SER A 436 2.30 18.54 -14.03
N TYR A 437 3.01 17.57 -13.47
CA TYR A 437 4.14 17.77 -12.55
C TYR A 437 5.49 17.36 -13.15
N ALA A 438 5.55 17.19 -14.47
CA ALA A 438 6.79 16.96 -15.20
C ALA A 438 7.61 18.25 -15.29
N LEU A 439 8.93 18.15 -15.16
CA LEU A 439 9.84 19.24 -15.53
C LEU A 439 9.93 19.36 -17.06
N SER A 440 10.21 20.55 -17.57
CA SER A 440 10.66 20.69 -18.96
C SER A 440 12.13 20.29 -19.09
N VAL A 441 12.56 19.95 -20.32
CA VAL A 441 13.98 19.66 -20.61
C VAL A 441 14.90 20.81 -20.20
N GLU A 442 14.46 22.06 -20.38
CA GLU A 442 15.23 23.24 -19.95
C GLU A 442 15.39 23.30 -18.44
N GLN A 443 14.31 23.03 -17.69
CA GLN A 443 14.33 22.96 -16.22
C GLN A 443 15.24 21.84 -15.71
N VAL A 444 15.20 20.67 -16.33
CA VAL A 444 16.10 19.55 -16.00
C VAL A 444 17.55 19.97 -16.15
N ASN A 445 17.94 20.57 -17.28
CA ASN A 445 19.31 21.03 -17.53
C ASN A 445 19.73 22.13 -16.53
N ARG A 446 18.81 23.02 -16.15
CA ARG A 446 19.06 24.08 -15.17
C ARG A 446 19.27 23.56 -13.76
N PHE A 447 18.57 22.48 -13.37
CA PHE A 447 18.60 21.92 -12.03
C PHE A 447 19.53 20.71 -11.89
N ALA A 448 20.29 20.37 -12.92
CA ALA A 448 21.32 19.36 -12.83
C ALA A 448 22.34 19.77 -11.76
N THR A 449 22.30 19.13 -10.60
CA THR A 449 23.14 19.49 -9.45
C THR A 449 24.56 18.99 -9.59
N GLY A 450 24.87 18.22 -10.63
CA GLY A 450 26.16 17.54 -10.81
C GLY A 450 26.47 16.47 -9.76
N GLN A 451 25.54 16.20 -8.86
CA GLN A 451 25.72 15.17 -7.83
C GLN A 451 25.54 13.79 -8.46
N PRO A 452 26.48 12.87 -8.25
CA PRO A 452 26.29 11.51 -8.72
C PRO A 452 25.07 10.90 -8.07
N VAL A 453 24.19 10.32 -8.87
CA VAL A 453 23.08 9.51 -8.35
C VAL A 453 23.69 8.22 -7.80
N ILE A 454 23.74 8.10 -6.50
CA ILE A 454 23.99 6.79 -5.88
C ILE A 454 22.68 6.03 -6.03
N ASN A 455 22.68 5.07 -6.95
CA ASN A 455 21.54 4.19 -7.16
C ASN A 455 21.70 2.93 -6.30
N PRO A 456 21.12 2.89 -5.09
CA PRO A 456 21.15 1.65 -4.30
C PRO A 456 20.44 0.54 -5.08
N ALA A 457 21.09 -0.62 -5.11
CA ALA A 457 20.57 -1.76 -5.84
C ALA A 457 19.38 -2.42 -5.14
N PHE A 458 18.37 -2.80 -5.92
CA PHE A 458 17.30 -3.68 -5.43
C PHE A 458 17.72 -5.14 -5.64
N PRO A 459 18.05 -5.92 -4.59
CA PRO A 459 18.71 -7.22 -4.73
C PRO A 459 17.88 -8.30 -5.41
N ALA A 460 16.57 -8.14 -5.50
CA ALA A 460 15.66 -9.10 -6.13
C ALA A 460 15.31 -8.77 -7.59
N ALA A 461 15.82 -7.65 -8.13
CA ALA A 461 15.61 -7.25 -9.52
C ALA A 461 16.05 -8.33 -10.52
N GLY A 462 15.39 -8.40 -11.67
CA GLY A 462 15.70 -9.34 -12.73
C GLY A 462 15.44 -10.83 -12.37
N LYS A 463 14.68 -11.12 -11.31
CA LYS A 463 14.49 -12.48 -10.81
C LYS A 463 13.01 -12.81 -10.56
N GLY A 464 12.51 -13.85 -11.22
CA GLY A 464 11.14 -14.36 -10.99
C GLY A 464 10.07 -13.33 -11.30
N ILE A 465 9.21 -12.99 -10.34
CA ILE A 465 8.15 -12.00 -10.55
C ILE A 465 8.67 -10.56 -10.78
N PHE A 466 9.97 -10.34 -10.66
CA PHE A 466 10.66 -9.05 -10.87
C PHE A 466 11.59 -9.07 -12.09
N ASP A 467 11.38 -9.95 -13.05
CA ASP A 467 12.20 -10.06 -14.26
C ASP A 467 12.25 -8.76 -15.09
N HIS A 468 11.19 -7.95 -15.00
CA HIS A 468 11.04 -6.63 -15.63
C HIS A 468 11.46 -5.45 -14.74
N VAL A 469 11.94 -5.69 -13.53
CA VAL A 469 12.38 -4.65 -12.60
C VAL A 469 13.89 -4.48 -12.69
N SER A 470 14.34 -3.26 -12.99
CA SER A 470 15.76 -2.93 -13.06
C SER A 470 16.39 -2.80 -11.66
N GLU A 471 17.60 -3.30 -11.50
CA GLU A 471 18.37 -3.21 -10.25
C GLU A 471 18.60 -1.75 -9.84
N VAL A 472 19.03 -0.94 -10.80
CA VAL A 472 19.11 0.52 -10.70
C VAL A 472 18.10 1.16 -11.64
N ALA A 473 17.68 2.40 -11.36
CA ALA A 473 16.78 3.09 -12.27
C ALA A 473 17.50 3.39 -13.59
N ASP A 474 16.91 3.02 -14.69
CA ASP A 474 17.33 3.31 -16.05
C ASP A 474 16.42 4.35 -16.73
N THR A 475 15.22 4.54 -16.19
CA THR A 475 14.24 5.51 -16.66
C THR A 475 13.72 6.39 -15.52
N ASP A 476 13.17 7.55 -15.89
CA ASP A 476 12.42 8.41 -15.00
C ASP A 476 10.94 7.94 -14.86
N PHE A 477 10.11 8.72 -14.16
CA PHE A 477 8.68 8.45 -13.98
C PHE A 477 7.93 8.34 -15.32
N PHE A 478 8.34 9.10 -16.33
CA PHE A 478 7.67 9.18 -17.63
C PHE A 478 8.27 8.22 -18.68
N GLY A 479 9.25 7.41 -18.28
CA GLY A 479 9.90 6.43 -19.14
C GLY A 479 11.08 6.97 -19.96
N ASN A 480 11.54 8.20 -19.71
CA ASN A 480 12.71 8.74 -20.38
C ASN A 480 14.00 8.13 -19.83
N THR A 481 14.94 7.80 -20.69
CA THR A 481 16.26 7.27 -20.29
C THR A 481 17.07 8.32 -19.54
N ILE A 482 17.56 7.98 -18.35
CA ILE A 482 18.29 8.90 -17.46
C ILE A 482 19.79 8.66 -17.37
N SER A 483 20.32 7.62 -18.00
CA SER A 483 21.74 7.21 -17.89
C SER A 483 22.75 8.28 -18.33
N HIS A 484 22.32 9.29 -19.07
CA HIS A 484 23.16 10.37 -19.60
C HIS A 484 22.91 11.73 -18.92
N LEU A 485 22.05 11.78 -17.89
CA LEU A 485 21.72 13.01 -17.17
C LEU A 485 22.36 13.01 -15.77
N PRO A 486 23.62 13.44 -15.61
CA PRO A 486 24.25 13.49 -14.29
C PRO A 486 23.51 14.50 -13.40
N GLY A 487 23.21 14.10 -12.17
CA GLY A 487 22.56 14.99 -11.20
C GLY A 487 21.10 15.34 -11.48
N PHE A 488 20.40 14.51 -12.24
CA PHE A 488 18.96 14.66 -12.49
C PHE A 488 18.16 14.80 -11.19
N VAL A 489 17.23 15.75 -11.14
CA VAL A 489 16.42 16.09 -9.97
C VAL A 489 14.94 15.92 -10.26
N GLY A 490 14.19 15.46 -9.25
CA GLY A 490 12.76 15.20 -9.37
C GLY A 490 12.40 13.87 -10.00
N ALA A 491 11.11 13.62 -10.17
CA ALA A 491 10.61 12.33 -10.63
C ALA A 491 10.72 12.12 -12.14
N GLY A 492 10.70 13.18 -12.94
CA GLY A 492 10.77 13.04 -14.38
C GLY A 492 10.49 14.33 -15.16
N TYR A 493 10.64 14.24 -16.48
CA TYR A 493 10.47 15.36 -17.40
C TYR A 493 9.67 14.97 -18.66
N LYS A 494 9.17 16.00 -19.35
CA LYS A 494 8.50 15.90 -20.67
C LYS A 494 8.92 17.01 -21.61
#